data_c4884cbfce337592a57e41e052bad9c7
#
_entry.id   c4884cbfce337592a57e41e052bad9c7
#
_cell.length_a   1.000
_cell.length_b   1.000
_cell.length_c   1.000
_cell.angle_alpha   90.00
_cell.angle_beta   90.00
_cell.angle_gamma   90.00
#
_symmetry.space_group_name_H-M   'P 1'
#
loop_
_entity.id
_entity.type
_entity.pdbx_description
1 polymer ?
#
loop_
_entity_poly.entity_id
_entity_poly.type
_entity_poly.pdbx_seq_one_letter_code
_entity_poly.pdbx_strand_id
1 'polypeptide(L)'
;RESAKRIAVGTFLCVLSPIPLLLLGAASEYEKLNISENLAGCLGIMLLLFFVIAAVALFIYSGFQNEQYEYLDREEPFELQYGVSGMVREKQKEYRNQYIFWNIIATCICVASPIPLLVGAFSEQEFLITLLLTVTMVLAGIGACIFVVNCSIWTSMQKLLKEGDYTMEAKRKNRKMGAFSVVYWLILTAIYLAWSFSTNTWDKTWIVYVVGGVIYAALCVVWELVMNREK
;
A
#
# COMPACT_ATOMS: atom_id res chain seq x y z
N ARG A 1 -2.90 -7.73 16.95
CA ARG A 1 -2.01 -6.57 17.23
C ARG A 1 -0.56 -6.88 16.85
N GLU A 2 -0.02 -8.03 17.24
CA GLU A 2 1.37 -8.40 16.91
C GLU A 2 1.60 -8.54 15.39
N SER A 3 0.68 -9.15 14.66
CA SER A 3 0.74 -9.25 13.20
C SER A 3 0.74 -7.87 12.53
N ALA A 4 -0.11 -6.94 13.00
CA ALA A 4 -0.16 -5.58 12.49
C ALA A 4 1.18 -4.84 12.67
N LYS A 5 1.82 -5.00 13.83
CA LYS A 5 3.13 -4.41 14.08
C LYS A 5 4.22 -4.97 13.16
N ARG A 6 4.21 -6.29 12.90
CA ARG A 6 5.18 -6.93 11.99
C ARG A 6 5.01 -6.45 10.55
N ILE A 7 3.76 -6.33 10.08
CA ILE A 7 3.47 -5.79 8.75
C ILE A 7 3.97 -4.34 8.66
N ALA A 8 3.74 -3.53 9.70
CA ALA A 8 4.22 -2.15 9.74
C ALA A 8 5.75 -2.07 9.70
N VAL A 9 6.45 -2.92 10.47
CA VAL A 9 7.92 -2.98 10.44
C VAL A 9 8.41 -3.43 9.05
N GLY A 10 7.78 -4.43 8.43
CA GLY A 10 8.09 -4.85 7.06
C GLY A 10 7.89 -3.71 6.05
N THR A 11 6.80 -2.96 6.16
CA THR A 11 6.53 -1.78 5.32
C THR A 11 7.60 -0.71 5.51
N PHE A 12 7.99 -0.44 6.76
CA PHE A 12 9.05 0.52 7.07
C PHE A 12 10.39 0.12 6.47
N LEU A 13 10.77 -1.15 6.59
CA LEU A 13 12.00 -1.68 5.98
C LEU A 13 11.99 -1.54 4.45
N CYS A 14 10.84 -1.77 3.80
CA CYS A 14 10.70 -1.55 2.37
C CYS A 14 10.91 -0.08 1.98
N VAL A 15 10.34 0.86 2.74
CA VAL A 15 10.50 2.30 2.47
C VAL A 15 11.94 2.76 2.73
N LEU A 16 12.62 2.19 3.73
CA LEU A 16 14.01 2.52 4.04
C LEU A 16 15.02 1.84 3.11
N SER A 17 14.61 0.79 2.38
CA SER A 17 15.53 -0.03 1.59
C SER A 17 16.37 0.74 0.58
N PRO A 18 15.92 1.80 -0.13
CA PRO A 18 16.74 2.54 -1.07
C PRO A 18 17.68 3.56 -0.41
N ILE A 19 17.50 3.89 0.86
CA ILE A 19 18.30 4.90 1.57
C ILE A 19 19.81 4.59 1.56
N PRO A 20 20.27 3.36 1.90
CA PRO A 20 21.69 3.04 1.86
C PRO A 20 22.31 3.23 0.47
N LEU A 21 21.59 2.87 -0.59
CA LEU A 21 22.06 3.06 -1.96
C LEU A 21 22.21 4.54 -2.30
N LEU A 22 21.23 5.37 -1.95
CA LEU A 22 21.27 6.81 -2.20
C LEU A 22 22.38 7.50 -1.41
N LEU A 23 22.55 7.17 -0.13
CA LEU A 23 23.58 7.77 0.72
C LEU A 23 25.00 7.35 0.30
N LEU A 24 25.22 6.05 0.00
CA LEU A 24 26.51 5.57 -0.44
C LEU A 24 26.88 6.12 -1.83
N GLY A 25 25.91 6.18 -2.75
CA GLY A 25 26.09 6.79 -4.06
C GLY A 25 26.52 8.26 -3.95
N ALA A 26 25.73 9.08 -3.23
CA ALA A 26 26.08 10.47 -3.03
C ALA A 26 27.40 10.67 -2.27
N ALA A 27 27.69 9.84 -1.27
CA ALA A 27 28.93 9.96 -0.51
C ALA A 27 30.18 9.59 -1.33
N SER A 28 30.07 8.70 -2.31
CA SER A 28 31.16 8.38 -3.22
C SER A 28 31.36 9.44 -4.30
N GLU A 29 30.27 9.98 -4.85
CA GLU A 29 30.27 11.02 -5.87
C GLU A 29 30.89 12.34 -5.38
N TYR A 30 30.60 12.72 -4.13
CA TYR A 30 31.13 13.94 -3.51
C TYR A 30 32.41 13.73 -2.70
N GLU A 31 33.17 12.67 -2.97
CA GLU A 31 34.47 12.36 -2.32
C GLU A 31 34.43 12.39 -0.77
N LYS A 32 33.25 12.22 -0.17
CA LYS A 32 33.08 12.13 1.28
C LYS A 32 33.60 10.82 1.85
N LEU A 33 33.63 9.77 1.00
CA LEU A 33 34.17 8.46 1.31
C LEU A 33 35.23 8.10 0.25
N ASN A 34 36.40 7.66 0.67
CA ASN A 34 37.47 7.13 -0.20
C ASN A 34 37.10 5.74 -0.76
N ILE A 35 35.95 5.61 -1.38
CA ILE A 35 35.42 4.37 -1.95
C ILE A 35 35.10 4.63 -3.41
N SER A 36 35.47 3.71 -4.32
CA SER A 36 35.12 3.84 -5.73
C SER A 36 33.60 3.77 -5.91
N GLU A 37 33.04 4.53 -6.87
CA GLU A 37 31.61 4.56 -7.18
C GLU A 37 31.02 3.16 -7.40
N ASN A 38 31.76 2.28 -8.09
CA ASN A 38 31.33 0.90 -8.32
C ASN A 38 31.19 0.10 -7.01
N LEU A 39 32.10 0.30 -6.05
CA LEU A 39 32.05 -0.35 -4.74
C LEU A 39 30.88 0.20 -3.90
N ALA A 40 30.67 1.52 -3.91
CA ALA A 40 29.56 2.17 -3.23
C ALA A 40 28.21 1.67 -3.78
N GLY A 41 28.09 1.58 -5.11
CA GLY A 41 26.90 1.02 -5.77
C GLY A 41 26.65 -0.44 -5.41
N CYS A 42 27.68 -1.30 -5.47
CA CYS A 42 27.55 -2.71 -5.07
C CYS A 42 27.12 -2.87 -3.61
N LEU A 43 27.74 -2.14 -2.68
CA LEU A 43 27.39 -2.19 -1.26
C LEU A 43 25.96 -1.66 -1.03
N GLY A 44 25.59 -0.58 -1.72
CA GLY A 44 24.24 -0.01 -1.66
C GLY A 44 23.17 -0.99 -2.12
N ILE A 45 23.39 -1.68 -3.23
CA ILE A 45 22.48 -2.71 -3.75
C ILE A 45 22.40 -3.91 -2.79
N MET A 46 23.53 -4.36 -2.24
CA MET A 46 23.51 -5.47 -1.27
C MET A 46 22.70 -5.13 -0.03
N LEU A 47 22.86 -3.92 0.53
CA LEU A 47 22.07 -3.46 1.67
C LEU A 47 20.59 -3.32 1.33
N LEU A 48 20.25 -2.76 0.15
CA LEU A 48 18.90 -2.66 -0.35
C LEU A 48 18.23 -4.05 -0.39
N LEU A 49 18.89 -5.03 -1.01
CA LEU A 49 18.39 -6.41 -1.10
C LEU A 49 18.24 -7.04 0.27
N PHE A 50 19.16 -6.80 1.18
CA PHE A 50 19.07 -7.29 2.55
C PHE A 50 17.81 -6.77 3.28
N PHE A 51 17.53 -5.46 3.19
CA PHE A 51 16.31 -4.88 3.77
C PHE A 51 15.04 -5.43 3.12
N VAL A 52 15.04 -5.60 1.79
CA VAL A 52 13.89 -6.17 1.07
C VAL A 52 13.65 -7.63 1.48
N ILE A 53 14.70 -8.46 1.57
CA ILE A 53 14.58 -9.85 2.03
C ILE A 53 14.00 -9.91 3.44
N ALA A 54 14.51 -9.09 4.36
CA ALA A 54 14.01 -9.02 5.72
C ALA A 54 12.52 -8.59 5.77
N ALA A 55 12.12 -7.60 4.96
CA ALA A 55 10.74 -7.15 4.87
C ALA A 55 9.81 -8.25 4.31
N VAL A 56 10.23 -8.92 3.23
CA VAL A 56 9.47 -10.03 2.62
C VAL A 56 9.32 -11.18 3.59
N ALA A 57 10.37 -11.55 4.32
CA ALA A 57 10.30 -12.59 5.35
C ALA A 57 9.28 -12.24 6.44
N LEU A 58 9.22 -10.98 6.89
CA LEU A 58 8.22 -10.52 7.85
C LEU A 58 6.79 -10.59 7.29
N PHE A 59 6.59 -10.24 6.01
CA PHE A 59 5.28 -10.33 5.37
C PHE A 59 4.82 -11.77 5.23
N ILE A 60 5.69 -12.67 4.77
CA ILE A 60 5.38 -14.11 4.63
C ILE A 60 5.04 -14.69 6.01
N TYR A 61 5.85 -14.43 7.01
CA TYR A 61 5.61 -14.91 8.37
C TYR A 61 4.29 -14.39 8.96
N SER A 62 3.99 -13.09 8.72
CA SER A 62 2.71 -12.50 9.12
C SER A 62 1.53 -13.08 8.35
N GLY A 63 1.71 -13.39 7.06
CA GLY A 63 0.71 -14.04 6.21
C GLY A 63 0.31 -15.42 6.75
N PHE A 64 1.27 -16.28 7.03
CA PHE A 64 1.02 -17.61 7.61
C PHE A 64 0.29 -17.56 8.96
N GLN A 65 0.62 -16.58 9.82
CA GLN A 65 -0.12 -16.40 11.07
C GLN A 65 -1.57 -15.94 10.85
N ASN A 66 -1.81 -15.14 9.80
CA ASN A 66 -3.15 -14.67 9.47
C ASN A 66 -3.99 -15.74 8.75
N GLU A 67 -3.38 -16.74 8.15
CA GLU A 67 -4.08 -17.85 7.47
C GLU A 67 -5.06 -18.59 8.39
N GLN A 68 -4.74 -18.71 9.68
CA GLN A 68 -5.65 -19.26 10.70
C GLN A 68 -6.98 -18.50 10.81
N TYR A 69 -7.02 -17.23 10.37
CA TYR A 69 -8.20 -16.35 10.40
C TYR A 69 -8.82 -16.15 9.01
N GLU A 70 -8.37 -16.89 7.98
CA GLU A 70 -8.87 -16.76 6.62
C GLU A 70 -10.37 -17.08 6.52
N TYR A 71 -10.90 -17.94 7.42
CA TYR A 71 -12.31 -18.23 7.50
C TYR A 71 -13.19 -16.98 7.75
N LEU A 72 -12.63 -15.91 8.33
CA LEU A 72 -13.33 -14.61 8.52
C LEU A 72 -13.54 -13.89 7.19
N ASP A 73 -12.70 -14.15 6.19
CA ASP A 73 -12.81 -13.55 4.85
C ASP A 73 -13.68 -14.38 3.90
N ARG A 74 -13.97 -15.66 4.23
CA ARG A 74 -14.85 -16.54 3.44
C ARG A 74 -16.30 -16.09 3.55
N GLU A 75 -17.11 -16.48 2.56
CA GLU A 75 -18.55 -16.21 2.53
C GLU A 75 -19.36 -17.13 3.48
N GLU A 76 -18.70 -18.09 4.12
CA GLU A 76 -19.37 -19.02 5.03
C GLU A 76 -19.88 -18.28 6.28
N PRO A 77 -21.14 -18.52 6.68
CA PRO A 77 -21.66 -17.92 7.91
C PRO A 77 -20.94 -18.53 9.12
N PHE A 78 -20.14 -17.73 9.81
CA PHE A 78 -19.63 -18.09 11.12
C PHE A 78 -20.44 -17.36 12.20
N GLU A 79 -20.73 -18.03 13.28
CA GLU A 79 -21.38 -17.44 14.44
C GLU A 79 -20.33 -17.14 15.51
N LEU A 80 -20.32 -15.91 16.00
CA LEU A 80 -19.52 -15.56 17.16
C LEU A 80 -20.18 -16.16 18.41
N GLN A 81 -19.36 -16.68 19.31
CA GLN A 81 -19.82 -17.14 20.61
C GLN A 81 -20.61 -16.03 21.32
N TYR A 82 -21.67 -16.43 22.04
CA TYR A 82 -22.54 -15.49 22.72
C TYR A 82 -21.76 -14.48 23.57
N GLY A 83 -22.03 -13.19 23.38
CA GLY A 83 -21.37 -12.09 24.09
C GLY A 83 -20.12 -11.52 23.44
N VAL A 84 -19.44 -12.25 22.53
CA VAL A 84 -18.20 -11.77 21.88
C VAL A 84 -18.48 -10.56 20.98
N SER A 85 -19.59 -10.57 20.25
CA SER A 85 -19.98 -9.43 19.38
C SER A 85 -20.18 -8.13 20.18
N GLY A 86 -20.80 -8.22 21.37
CA GLY A 86 -20.98 -7.07 22.27
C GLY A 86 -19.64 -6.50 22.75
N MET A 87 -18.74 -7.38 23.20
CA MET A 87 -17.43 -6.98 23.68
C MET A 87 -16.57 -6.35 22.57
N VAL A 88 -16.61 -6.89 21.35
CA VAL A 88 -15.86 -6.33 20.21
C VAL A 88 -16.43 -4.98 19.81
N ARG A 89 -17.76 -4.81 19.83
CA ARG A 89 -18.42 -3.54 19.51
C ARG A 89 -18.10 -2.45 20.55
N GLU A 90 -18.01 -2.80 21.82
CA GLU A 90 -17.60 -1.89 22.88
C GLU A 90 -16.15 -1.43 22.69
N LYS A 91 -15.22 -2.37 22.44
CA LYS A 91 -13.83 -2.06 22.10
C LYS A 91 -13.69 -1.23 20.84
N GLN A 92 -14.51 -1.47 19.82
CA GLN A 92 -14.50 -0.69 18.60
C GLN A 92 -14.91 0.76 18.85
N LYS A 93 -15.93 0.99 19.68
CA LYS A 93 -16.36 2.34 20.08
C LYS A 93 -15.27 3.07 20.85
N GLU A 94 -14.64 2.39 21.81
CA GLU A 94 -13.54 2.95 22.60
C GLU A 94 -12.33 3.29 21.70
N TYR A 95 -11.97 2.40 20.79
CA TYR A 95 -10.84 2.57 19.90
C TYR A 95 -11.09 3.62 18.80
N ARG A 96 -12.35 3.94 18.47
CA ARG A 96 -12.69 4.85 17.36
C ARG A 96 -12.01 6.20 17.46
N ASN A 97 -11.99 6.82 18.64
CA ASN A 97 -11.37 8.13 18.83
C ASN A 97 -9.84 8.05 18.65
N GLN A 98 -9.21 6.99 19.15
CA GLN A 98 -7.79 6.75 18.96
C GLN A 98 -7.47 6.50 17.48
N TYR A 99 -8.29 5.73 16.78
CA TYR A 99 -8.16 5.45 15.35
C TYR A 99 -8.18 6.76 14.53
N ILE A 100 -9.16 7.62 14.76
CA ILE A 100 -9.28 8.91 14.06
C ILE A 100 -8.05 9.79 14.36
N PHE A 101 -7.66 9.91 15.63
CA PHE A 101 -6.52 10.73 16.05
C PHE A 101 -5.21 10.28 15.39
N TRP A 102 -4.91 8.98 15.44
CA TRP A 102 -3.69 8.45 14.82
C TRP A 102 -3.68 8.55 13.28
N ASN A 103 -4.85 8.42 12.64
CA ASN A 103 -4.95 8.62 11.20
C ASN A 103 -4.71 10.09 10.81
N ILE A 104 -5.21 11.05 11.59
CA ILE A 104 -4.92 12.48 11.36
C ILE A 104 -3.42 12.73 11.49
N ILE A 105 -2.78 12.23 12.55
CA ILE A 105 -1.33 12.38 12.75
C ILE A 105 -0.56 11.76 11.58
N ALA A 106 -0.89 10.55 11.17
CA ALA A 106 -0.25 9.86 10.06
C ALA A 106 -0.39 10.65 8.75
N THR A 107 -1.58 11.19 8.48
CA THR A 107 -1.83 12.04 7.31
C THR A 107 -0.99 13.31 7.36
N CYS A 108 -0.95 14.00 8.51
CA CYS A 108 -0.12 15.20 8.68
C CYS A 108 1.36 14.91 8.44
N ILE A 109 1.88 13.80 8.97
CA ILE A 109 3.28 13.38 8.76
C ILE A 109 3.54 13.09 7.27
N CYS A 110 2.64 12.35 6.60
CA CYS A 110 2.78 12.04 5.17
C CYS A 110 2.74 13.31 4.30
N VAL A 111 1.83 14.25 4.60
CA VAL A 111 1.72 15.52 3.86
C VAL A 111 2.92 16.43 4.14
N ALA A 112 3.45 16.42 5.36
CA ALA A 112 4.63 17.19 5.73
C ALA A 112 5.95 16.55 5.25
N SER A 113 5.96 15.27 4.92
CA SER A 113 7.19 14.54 4.55
C SER A 113 7.96 15.15 3.37
N PRO A 114 7.34 15.75 2.30
CA PRO A 114 8.09 16.39 1.22
C PRO A 114 8.73 17.74 1.59
N ILE A 115 8.39 18.34 2.73
CA ILE A 115 8.90 19.67 3.12
C ILE A 115 10.45 19.70 3.16
N PRO A 116 11.15 18.74 3.77
CA PRO A 116 12.62 18.74 3.75
C PRO A 116 13.19 18.73 2.33
N LEU A 117 12.59 17.95 1.43
CA LEU A 117 13.02 17.90 0.03
C LEU A 117 12.83 19.25 -0.68
N LEU A 118 11.68 19.90 -0.45
CA LEU A 118 11.42 21.23 -1.01
C LEU A 118 12.43 22.26 -0.51
N VAL A 119 12.78 22.22 0.79
CA VAL A 119 13.83 23.09 1.35
C VAL A 119 15.20 22.78 0.69
N GLY A 120 15.50 21.50 0.45
CA GLY A 120 16.72 21.08 -0.24
C GLY A 120 16.78 21.56 -1.69
N ALA A 121 15.66 21.64 -2.39
CA ALA A 121 15.60 22.10 -3.77
C ALA A 121 16.05 23.57 -3.96
N PHE A 122 16.03 24.38 -2.90
CA PHE A 122 16.59 25.74 -2.90
C PHE A 122 18.09 25.78 -2.57
N SER A 123 18.68 24.64 -2.23
CA SER A 123 20.12 24.54 -1.95
C SER A 123 20.88 24.18 -3.24
N GLU A 124 22.02 24.83 -3.45
CA GLU A 124 22.92 24.50 -4.56
C GLU A 124 23.78 23.24 -4.28
N GLN A 125 23.64 22.63 -3.10
CA GLN A 125 24.44 21.47 -2.68
C GLN A 125 23.67 20.17 -2.91
N GLU A 126 24.02 19.43 -3.95
CA GLU A 126 23.36 18.17 -4.31
C GLU A 126 23.46 17.10 -3.21
N PHE A 127 24.57 17.04 -2.47
CA PHE A 127 24.70 16.16 -1.30
C PHE A 127 23.64 16.45 -0.22
N LEU A 128 23.36 17.73 0.02
CA LEU A 128 22.32 18.15 0.97
C LEU A 128 20.92 17.73 0.49
N ILE A 129 20.67 17.83 -0.82
CA ILE A 129 19.40 17.36 -1.43
C ILE A 129 19.21 15.88 -1.18
N THR A 130 20.24 15.05 -1.39
CA THR A 130 20.19 13.60 -1.14
C THR A 130 19.95 13.30 0.34
N LEU A 131 20.60 14.04 1.25
CA LEU A 131 20.35 13.88 2.69
C LEU A 131 18.90 14.21 3.06
N LEU A 132 18.35 15.31 2.54
CA LEU A 132 16.98 15.72 2.80
C LEU A 132 15.96 14.78 2.16
N LEU A 133 16.30 14.17 1.02
CA LEU A 133 15.51 13.09 0.42
C LEU A 133 15.42 11.88 1.36
N THR A 134 16.53 11.49 2.00
CA THR A 134 16.48 10.39 2.99
C THR A 134 15.61 10.73 4.20
N VAL A 135 15.65 11.96 4.68
CA VAL A 135 14.77 12.43 5.77
C VAL A 135 13.30 12.35 5.33
N THR A 136 12.98 12.77 4.11
CA THR A 136 11.64 12.66 3.52
C THR A 136 11.15 11.21 3.51
N MET A 137 12.01 10.27 3.08
CA MET A 137 11.67 8.85 3.06
C MET A 137 11.43 8.28 4.46
N VAL A 138 12.24 8.67 5.45
CA VAL A 138 12.04 8.24 6.85
C VAL A 138 10.71 8.75 7.39
N LEU A 139 10.38 10.04 7.17
CA LEU A 139 9.12 10.62 7.62
C LEU A 139 7.91 9.93 6.95
N ALA A 140 7.96 9.72 5.65
CA ALA A 140 6.93 8.99 4.92
C ALA A 140 6.76 7.56 5.44
N GLY A 141 7.87 6.87 5.73
CA GLY A 141 7.88 5.53 6.33
C GLY A 141 7.21 5.49 7.70
N ILE A 142 7.46 6.47 8.55
CA ILE A 142 6.81 6.58 9.87
C ILE A 142 5.29 6.77 9.70
N GLY A 143 4.88 7.68 8.81
CA GLY A 143 3.46 7.89 8.50
C GLY A 143 2.78 6.61 7.99
N ALA A 144 3.42 5.91 7.05
CA ALA A 144 2.92 4.64 6.52
C ALA A 144 2.78 3.57 7.63
N CYS A 145 3.75 3.46 8.54
CA CYS A 145 3.67 2.52 9.66
C CYS A 145 2.47 2.78 10.55
N ILE A 146 2.22 4.05 10.90
CA ILE A 146 1.07 4.42 11.74
C ILE A 146 -0.23 4.03 11.03
N PHE A 147 -0.36 4.31 9.73
CA PHE A 147 -1.51 3.88 8.93
C PHE A 147 -1.70 2.37 8.95
N VAL A 148 -0.65 1.61 8.66
CA VAL A 148 -0.71 0.14 8.58
C VAL A 148 -1.18 -0.46 9.90
N VAL A 149 -0.63 -0.01 11.03
CA VAL A 149 -1.04 -0.52 12.36
C VAL A 149 -2.50 -0.20 12.64
N ASN A 150 -2.89 1.06 12.46
CA ASN A 150 -4.25 1.51 12.78
C ASN A 150 -5.29 0.89 11.87
N CYS A 151 -5.05 0.87 10.55
CA CYS A 151 -5.93 0.23 9.59
C CYS A 151 -6.08 -1.26 9.86
N SER A 152 -4.99 -1.96 10.15
CA SER A 152 -5.03 -3.40 10.44
C SER A 152 -5.88 -3.74 11.67
N ILE A 153 -5.74 -2.96 12.75
CA ILE A 153 -6.54 -3.15 13.98
C ILE A 153 -8.02 -2.87 13.70
N TRP A 154 -8.32 -1.76 13.03
CA TRP A 154 -9.70 -1.37 12.71
C TRP A 154 -10.38 -2.38 11.79
N THR A 155 -9.70 -2.78 10.72
CA THR A 155 -10.17 -3.79 9.77
C THR A 155 -10.43 -5.14 10.44
N SER A 156 -9.57 -5.54 11.39
CA SER A 156 -9.80 -6.78 12.15
C SER A 156 -11.08 -6.74 12.97
N MET A 157 -11.41 -5.59 13.57
CA MET A 157 -12.68 -5.43 14.31
C MET A 157 -13.90 -5.45 13.38
N GLN A 158 -13.81 -4.78 12.22
CA GLN A 158 -14.86 -4.79 11.21
C GLN A 158 -15.12 -6.19 10.64
N LYS A 159 -14.05 -6.97 10.39
CA LYS A 159 -14.16 -8.37 9.95
C LYS A 159 -14.92 -9.22 10.97
N LEU A 160 -14.61 -9.11 12.25
CA LEU A 160 -15.28 -9.84 13.32
C LEU A 160 -16.75 -9.45 13.45
N LEU A 161 -17.07 -8.16 13.34
CA LEU A 161 -18.45 -7.66 13.45
C LEU A 161 -19.25 -7.80 12.14
N LYS A 162 -18.64 -8.22 11.05
CA LYS A 162 -19.24 -8.24 9.70
C LYS A 162 -19.85 -6.89 9.31
N GLU A 163 -19.16 -5.80 9.64
CA GLU A 163 -19.58 -4.44 9.35
C GLU A 163 -18.85 -3.87 8.11
N GLY A 164 -19.44 -2.86 7.47
CA GLY A 164 -18.89 -2.20 6.30
C GLY A 164 -18.69 -3.15 5.11
N ASP A 165 -17.50 -3.16 4.56
CA ASP A 165 -17.15 -3.98 3.39
C ASP A 165 -17.11 -5.50 3.67
N TYR A 166 -17.18 -5.90 4.94
CA TYR A 166 -17.16 -7.30 5.38
C TYR A 166 -18.55 -7.90 5.63
N THR A 167 -19.62 -7.15 5.34
CA THR A 167 -20.98 -7.71 5.29
C THR A 167 -21.08 -8.76 4.19
N MET A 168 -21.93 -9.78 4.36
CA MET A 168 -22.11 -10.85 3.36
C MET A 168 -22.54 -10.29 2.00
N GLU A 169 -23.38 -9.25 2.01
CA GLU A 169 -23.81 -8.58 0.78
C GLU A 169 -22.67 -7.83 0.10
N ALA A 170 -21.86 -7.09 0.88
CA ALA A 170 -20.71 -6.37 0.34
C ALA A 170 -19.65 -7.34 -0.23
N LYS A 171 -19.35 -8.43 0.48
CA LYS A 171 -18.42 -9.47 -0.03
C LYS A 171 -18.90 -10.05 -1.35
N ARG A 172 -20.20 -10.41 -1.46
CA ARG A 172 -20.77 -10.94 -2.70
C ARG A 172 -20.75 -9.92 -3.84
N LYS A 173 -21.06 -8.64 -3.53
CA LYS A 173 -20.97 -7.52 -4.48
C LYS A 173 -19.54 -7.33 -4.95
N ASN A 174 -18.59 -7.25 -4.03
CA ASN A 174 -17.16 -7.03 -4.33
C ASN A 174 -16.56 -8.17 -5.15
N ARG A 175 -16.95 -9.43 -4.87
CA ARG A 175 -16.48 -10.59 -5.65
C ARG A 175 -16.98 -10.53 -7.10
N LYS A 176 -18.27 -10.22 -7.32
CA LYS A 176 -18.82 -10.08 -8.67
C LYS A 176 -18.16 -8.91 -9.42
N MET A 177 -17.99 -7.77 -8.74
CA MET A 177 -17.31 -6.60 -9.29
C MET A 177 -15.83 -6.93 -9.60
N GLY A 178 -15.13 -7.66 -8.72
CA GLY A 178 -13.76 -8.08 -8.93
C GLY A 178 -13.60 -8.96 -10.18
N ALA A 179 -14.47 -9.96 -10.35
CA ALA A 179 -14.46 -10.83 -11.54
C ALA A 179 -14.70 -10.01 -12.83
N PHE A 180 -15.66 -9.09 -12.80
CA PHE A 180 -15.93 -8.18 -13.92
C PHE A 180 -14.71 -7.31 -14.23
N SER A 181 -14.07 -6.73 -13.20
CA SER A 181 -12.86 -5.90 -13.35
C SER A 181 -11.73 -6.67 -14.03
N VAL A 182 -11.45 -7.89 -13.60
CA VAL A 182 -10.38 -8.72 -14.19
C VAL A 182 -10.64 -8.96 -15.67
N VAL A 183 -11.85 -9.37 -16.03
CA VAL A 183 -12.22 -9.62 -17.45
C VAL A 183 -12.09 -8.34 -18.26
N TYR A 184 -12.60 -7.22 -17.76
CA TYR A 184 -12.52 -5.93 -18.45
C TYR A 184 -11.06 -5.51 -18.73
N TRP A 185 -10.19 -5.54 -17.73
CA TRP A 185 -8.79 -5.15 -17.89
C TRP A 185 -8.00 -6.10 -18.78
N LEU A 186 -8.31 -7.40 -18.77
CA LEU A 186 -7.71 -8.37 -19.70
C LEU A 186 -8.09 -8.07 -21.15
N ILE A 187 -9.37 -7.79 -21.43
CA ILE A 187 -9.84 -7.43 -22.77
C ILE A 187 -9.18 -6.13 -23.24
N LEU A 188 -9.14 -5.11 -22.36
CA LEU A 188 -8.52 -3.83 -22.67
C LEU A 188 -7.02 -4.00 -22.99
N THR A 189 -6.32 -4.83 -22.21
CA THR A 189 -4.90 -5.13 -22.44
C THR A 189 -4.71 -5.88 -23.76
N ALA A 190 -5.58 -6.82 -24.10
CA ALA A 190 -5.53 -7.52 -25.40
C ALA A 190 -5.72 -6.55 -26.57
N ILE A 191 -6.68 -5.62 -26.48
CA ILE A 191 -6.89 -4.58 -27.48
C ILE A 191 -5.65 -3.68 -27.61
N TYR A 192 -5.08 -3.24 -26.49
CA TYR A 192 -3.87 -2.44 -26.46
C TYR A 192 -2.70 -3.15 -27.16
N LEU A 193 -2.45 -4.42 -26.83
CA LEU A 193 -1.38 -5.20 -27.43
C LEU A 193 -1.61 -5.42 -28.93
N ALA A 194 -2.82 -5.82 -29.34
CA ALA A 194 -3.17 -6.02 -30.74
C ALA A 194 -2.95 -4.75 -31.56
N TRP A 195 -3.36 -3.60 -31.02
CA TRP A 195 -3.16 -2.31 -31.68
C TRP A 195 -1.67 -1.93 -31.73
N SER A 196 -0.95 -2.02 -30.61
CA SER A 196 0.46 -1.66 -30.55
C SER A 196 1.34 -2.50 -31.49
N PHE A 197 1.10 -3.81 -31.57
CA PHE A 197 1.81 -4.69 -32.48
C PHE A 197 1.42 -4.47 -33.96
N SER A 198 0.16 -4.14 -34.24
CA SER A 198 -0.32 -3.90 -35.60
C SER A 198 0.22 -2.60 -36.19
N THR A 199 0.30 -1.54 -35.37
CA THR A 199 0.69 -0.19 -35.83
C THR A 199 2.13 0.18 -35.51
N ASN A 200 2.82 -0.58 -34.66
CA ASN A 200 4.17 -0.31 -34.13
C ASN A 200 4.32 1.10 -33.50
N THR A 201 3.23 1.69 -32.99
CA THR A 201 3.18 3.04 -32.41
C THR A 201 2.97 3.00 -30.89
N TRP A 202 3.91 2.40 -30.17
CA TRP A 202 3.85 2.22 -28.72
C TRP A 202 3.74 3.53 -27.94
N ASP A 203 4.29 4.61 -28.49
CA ASP A 203 4.28 5.96 -27.93
C ASP A 203 2.89 6.57 -27.83
N LYS A 204 1.93 6.12 -28.65
CA LYS A 204 0.55 6.67 -28.71
C LYS A 204 -0.52 5.71 -28.17
N THR A 205 -0.27 4.41 -28.26
CA THR A 205 -1.29 3.40 -27.92
C THR A 205 -1.63 3.33 -26.44
N TRP A 206 -0.79 3.86 -25.53
CA TRP A 206 -1.08 3.94 -24.08
C TRP A 206 -2.39 4.70 -23.77
N ILE A 207 -2.85 5.57 -24.70
CA ILE A 207 -4.12 6.31 -24.59
C ILE A 207 -5.32 5.37 -24.40
N VAL A 208 -5.23 4.12 -24.88
CA VAL A 208 -6.24 3.08 -24.69
C VAL A 208 -6.54 2.86 -23.20
N TYR A 209 -5.52 2.90 -22.34
CA TYR A 209 -5.73 2.74 -20.90
C TYR A 209 -6.41 3.94 -20.26
N VAL A 210 -6.12 5.15 -20.71
CA VAL A 210 -6.77 6.38 -20.22
C VAL A 210 -8.26 6.37 -20.57
N VAL A 211 -8.58 6.11 -21.85
CA VAL A 211 -9.96 6.01 -22.32
C VAL A 211 -10.67 4.83 -21.66
N GLY A 212 -10.01 3.69 -21.56
CA GLY A 212 -10.51 2.50 -20.88
C GLY A 212 -10.81 2.74 -19.41
N GLY A 213 -10.00 3.52 -18.72
CA GLY A 213 -10.24 3.91 -17.32
C GLY A 213 -11.53 4.72 -17.15
N VAL A 214 -11.79 5.66 -18.06
CA VAL A 214 -13.04 6.46 -18.05
C VAL A 214 -14.26 5.58 -18.33
N ILE A 215 -14.17 4.69 -19.33
CA ILE A 215 -15.24 3.73 -19.64
C ILE A 215 -15.49 2.81 -18.45
N TYR A 216 -14.44 2.29 -17.82
CA TYR A 216 -14.55 1.44 -16.64
C TYR A 216 -15.28 2.15 -15.50
N ALA A 217 -14.95 3.42 -15.20
CA ALA A 217 -15.64 4.19 -14.18
C ALA A 217 -17.15 4.33 -14.50
N ALA A 218 -17.51 4.61 -15.75
CA ALA A 218 -18.91 4.68 -16.18
C ALA A 218 -19.62 3.33 -16.00
N LEU A 219 -18.97 2.22 -16.38
CA LEU A 219 -19.54 0.88 -16.22
C LEU A 219 -19.73 0.51 -14.75
N CYS A 220 -18.85 0.92 -13.84
CA CYS A 220 -19.00 0.71 -12.41
C CYS A 220 -20.26 1.41 -11.87
N VAL A 221 -20.53 2.64 -12.30
CA VAL A 221 -21.74 3.38 -11.89
C VAL A 221 -23.00 2.70 -12.42
N VAL A 222 -23.02 2.29 -13.68
CA VAL A 222 -24.14 1.55 -14.26
C VAL A 222 -24.41 0.25 -13.53
N TRP A 223 -23.33 -0.51 -13.22
CA TRP A 223 -23.41 -1.74 -12.46
C TRP A 223 -24.04 -1.53 -11.08
N GLU A 224 -23.63 -0.48 -10.40
CA GLU A 224 -24.19 -0.13 -9.08
C GLU A 224 -25.69 0.21 -9.14
N LEU A 225 -26.12 0.94 -10.17
CA LEU A 225 -27.53 1.27 -10.39
C LEU A 225 -28.38 0.03 -10.69
N VAL A 226 -27.86 -0.90 -11.48
CA VAL A 226 -28.56 -2.17 -11.80
C VAL A 226 -28.69 -3.04 -10.56
N MET A 227 -27.61 -3.21 -9.79
CA MET A 227 -27.62 -4.02 -8.58
C MET A 227 -28.52 -3.45 -7.46
N ASN A 228 -28.71 -2.13 -7.44
CA ASN A 228 -29.64 -1.49 -6.48
C ASN A 228 -31.11 -1.59 -6.91
N ARG A 229 -31.41 -1.88 -8.19
CA ARG A 229 -32.79 -2.10 -8.66
C ARG A 229 -33.31 -3.51 -8.39
N GLU A 230 -32.41 -4.48 -8.17
CA GLU A 230 -32.77 -5.86 -7.88
C GLU A 230 -33.05 -6.12 -6.37
N LYS A 231 -32.97 -5.08 -5.52
CA LYS A 231 -33.37 -5.10 -4.12
C LYS A 231 -34.76 -4.50 -3.95
#